data_0a7ce671746b91eb56129acd422af5f0
#
_entry.id   0a7ce671746b91eb56129acd422af5f0
#
_cell.length_a   1.000
_cell.length_b   1.000
_cell.length_c   1.000
_cell.angle_alpha   90.00
_cell.angle_beta   90.00
_cell.angle_gamma   90.00
#
_symmetry.space_group_name_H-M   'P 1'
#
loop_
_entity.id
_entity.type
_entity.pdbx_description
1 polymer ?
#
loop_
_entity_poly.entity_id
_entity_poly.type
_entity_poly.pdbx_seq_one_letter_code
_entity_poly.pdbx_strand_id
1 'polypeptide(L)'
;MEVSRRDFLRLSVAAGTGTALSGLIGSGVNLGPAVARAQELRIKDAKVTPSVCPYCSVGCGTLIHTVNGQIVNIEGDPRSPHNEGTLCPKGAAIFQLHVNPNRPVQVLHRSAGAADWEVWNIERVMTRIAELTKKTRDDTFIEKLPNDKLVNMTPAIFALGGATLEVEFNHLCQKLMRGLGIVAIENQARI
;
A
#
# COMPACT_ATOMS: atom_id res chain seq x y z
N MET A 1 15.51 2.74 -46.86
CA MET A 1 15.24 3.75 -45.82
C MET A 1 14.53 3.03 -44.68
N GLU A 2 15.24 2.71 -43.60
CA GLU A 2 14.61 2.07 -42.45
C GLU A 2 13.90 3.14 -41.63
N VAL A 3 12.59 3.03 -41.55
CA VAL A 3 11.75 3.90 -40.72
C VAL A 3 11.75 3.36 -39.31
N SER A 4 12.23 4.14 -38.33
CA SER A 4 12.21 3.70 -36.94
C SER A 4 10.76 3.57 -36.42
N ARG A 5 10.51 2.69 -35.38
CA ARG A 5 9.19 2.55 -34.76
C ARG A 5 8.61 3.90 -34.28
N ARG A 6 9.47 4.79 -33.85
CA ARG A 6 9.10 6.13 -33.39
C ARG A 6 8.66 7.03 -34.53
N ASP A 7 9.33 6.97 -35.68
CA ASP A 7 8.97 7.76 -36.88
C ASP A 7 7.70 7.19 -37.51
N PHE A 8 7.52 5.86 -37.50
CA PHE A 8 6.27 5.24 -37.92
C PHE A 8 5.08 5.72 -37.07
N LEU A 9 5.22 5.75 -35.73
CA LEU A 9 4.18 6.26 -34.86
C LEU A 9 3.90 7.75 -35.05
N ARG A 10 4.94 8.57 -35.27
CA ARG A 10 4.78 10.01 -35.58
C ARG A 10 4.09 10.24 -36.91
N LEU A 11 4.45 9.49 -37.92
CA LEU A 11 3.83 9.55 -39.25
C LEU A 11 2.38 9.06 -39.21
N SER A 12 2.08 7.99 -38.48
CA SER A 12 0.70 7.48 -38.33
C SER A 12 -0.18 8.43 -37.53
N VAL A 13 0.32 9.10 -36.49
CA VAL A 13 -0.41 10.15 -35.77
C VAL A 13 -0.62 11.39 -36.69
N ALA A 14 0.39 11.83 -37.40
CA ALA A 14 0.27 12.98 -38.32
C ALA A 14 -0.66 12.70 -39.51
N ALA A 15 -0.61 11.49 -40.08
CA ALA A 15 -1.52 11.09 -41.16
C ALA A 15 -2.94 10.80 -40.65
N GLY A 16 -3.07 10.19 -39.46
CA GLY A 16 -4.36 9.84 -38.87
C GLY A 16 -5.14 11.04 -38.35
N THR A 17 -4.48 12.06 -37.80
CA THR A 17 -5.15 13.25 -37.27
C THR A 17 -5.65 14.20 -38.37
N GLY A 18 -4.91 14.33 -39.48
CA GLY A 18 -5.31 15.21 -40.56
C GLY A 18 -6.50 14.68 -41.38
N THR A 19 -6.48 13.40 -41.74
CA THR A 19 -7.51 12.77 -42.55
C THR A 19 -8.71 12.22 -41.77
N ALA A 20 -8.49 11.70 -40.57
CA ALA A 20 -9.60 11.20 -39.75
C ALA A 20 -10.44 12.33 -39.14
N LEU A 21 -9.83 13.46 -38.74
CA LEU A 21 -10.60 14.60 -38.22
C LEU A 21 -11.40 15.29 -39.34
N SER A 22 -10.83 15.48 -40.55
CA SER A 22 -11.56 16.05 -41.67
C SER A 22 -12.66 15.12 -42.20
N GLY A 23 -12.46 13.80 -42.18
CA GLY A 23 -13.48 12.80 -42.51
C GLY A 23 -14.62 12.74 -41.51
N LEU A 24 -14.33 12.83 -40.23
CA LEU A 24 -15.32 12.80 -39.13
C LEU A 24 -16.15 14.12 -39.09
N ILE A 25 -15.54 15.25 -39.33
CA ILE A 25 -16.25 16.53 -39.39
C ILE A 25 -17.19 16.59 -40.63
N GLY A 26 -16.78 15.97 -41.74
CA GLY A 26 -17.60 15.86 -42.97
C GLY A 26 -18.73 14.83 -42.89
N SER A 27 -18.68 13.87 -41.99
CA SER A 27 -19.68 12.81 -41.80
C SER A 27 -20.82 13.15 -40.80
N GLY A 28 -20.86 14.36 -40.27
CA GLY A 28 -21.90 14.79 -39.33
C GLY A 28 -21.85 14.08 -37.95
N VAL A 29 -20.75 13.41 -37.64
CA VAL A 29 -20.58 12.75 -36.30
C VAL A 29 -20.41 13.81 -35.22
N ASN A 30 -21.35 13.87 -34.30
CA ASN A 30 -21.28 14.77 -33.15
C ASN A 30 -20.28 14.25 -32.11
N LEU A 31 -19.09 14.79 -32.04
CA LEU A 31 -18.05 14.47 -31.07
C LEU A 31 -18.24 15.22 -29.73
N GLY A 32 -19.23 16.10 -29.61
CA GLY A 32 -19.49 16.88 -28.39
C GLY A 32 -19.57 16.05 -27.12
N PRO A 33 -20.32 14.92 -27.07
CA PRO A 33 -20.37 14.09 -25.86
C PRO A 33 -19.04 13.39 -25.53
N ALA A 34 -18.25 13.03 -26.55
CA ALA A 34 -16.94 12.42 -26.34
C ALA A 34 -15.91 13.44 -25.83
N VAL A 35 -15.93 14.65 -26.40
CA VAL A 35 -15.09 15.78 -25.97
C VAL A 35 -15.48 16.22 -24.55
N ALA A 36 -16.77 16.31 -24.24
CA ALA A 36 -17.24 16.66 -22.88
C ALA A 36 -16.80 15.64 -21.84
N ARG A 37 -16.81 14.34 -22.15
CA ARG A 37 -16.28 13.28 -21.28
C ARG A 37 -14.77 13.30 -21.13
N ALA A 38 -14.04 13.71 -22.18
CA ALA A 38 -12.58 13.80 -22.16
C ALA A 38 -12.06 15.05 -21.42
N GLN A 39 -12.90 16.06 -21.22
CA GLN A 39 -12.49 17.34 -20.63
C GLN A 39 -12.41 17.36 -19.10
N GLU A 40 -13.02 16.42 -18.42
CA GLU A 40 -12.93 16.36 -16.97
C GLU A 40 -11.98 15.24 -16.50
N LEU A 41 -10.70 15.55 -16.48
CA LEU A 41 -9.74 14.71 -15.78
C LEU A 41 -10.08 14.71 -14.29
N ARG A 42 -10.08 13.52 -13.67
CA ARG A 42 -10.30 13.36 -12.22
C ARG A 42 -9.38 14.23 -11.37
N ILE A 43 -8.21 14.56 -11.91
CA ILE A 43 -7.16 15.35 -11.25
C ILE A 43 -7.22 16.83 -11.60
N LYS A 44 -8.22 17.27 -12.40
CA LYS A 44 -8.40 18.69 -12.68
C LYS A 44 -8.65 19.42 -11.37
N ASP A 45 -7.92 20.52 -11.16
CA ASP A 45 -7.98 21.35 -9.96
C ASP A 45 -7.66 20.58 -8.64
N ALA A 46 -7.05 19.39 -8.73
CA ALA A 46 -6.65 18.64 -7.55
C ALA A 46 -5.46 19.28 -6.85
N LYS A 47 -5.52 19.33 -5.53
CA LYS A 47 -4.33 19.57 -4.70
C LYS A 47 -3.45 18.34 -4.74
N VAL A 48 -2.17 18.52 -5.07
CA VAL A 48 -1.17 17.44 -5.12
C VAL A 48 -0.32 17.45 -3.87
N THR A 49 -0.22 16.32 -3.19
CA THR A 49 0.60 16.15 -1.99
C THR A 49 1.58 14.99 -2.19
N PRO A 50 2.90 15.20 -2.05
CA PRO A 50 3.88 14.12 -2.08
C PRO A 50 3.68 13.16 -0.91
N SER A 51 3.91 11.87 -1.15
CA SER A 51 3.82 10.81 -0.15
C SER A 51 4.75 9.65 -0.51
N VAL A 52 4.71 8.59 0.28
CA VAL A 52 5.50 7.38 0.09
C VAL A 52 4.57 6.17 0.02
N CYS A 53 4.90 5.22 -0.84
CA CYS A 53 4.17 3.96 -0.97
C CYS A 53 4.26 3.15 0.34
N PRO A 54 3.14 2.68 0.93
CA PRO A 54 3.12 1.99 2.22
C PRO A 54 3.46 0.51 2.14
N TYR A 55 3.75 -0.06 0.95
CA TYR A 55 3.82 -1.50 0.80
C TYR A 55 5.15 -2.14 1.15
N CYS A 56 6.27 -1.51 0.86
CA CYS A 56 7.57 -2.15 1.13
C CYS A 56 8.70 -1.14 1.35
N SER A 57 9.85 -1.65 1.78
CA SER A 57 11.04 -0.87 2.14
C SER A 57 11.68 -0.10 0.97
N VAL A 58 11.23 -0.32 -0.28
CA VAL A 58 11.72 0.47 -1.43
C VAL A 58 11.38 1.94 -1.27
N GLY A 59 10.23 2.27 -0.63
CA GLY A 59 9.87 3.65 -0.33
C GLY A 59 9.60 4.48 -1.59
N CYS A 60 8.95 3.89 -2.60
CA CYS A 60 8.61 4.61 -3.83
C CYS A 60 7.85 5.90 -3.53
N GLY A 61 8.30 7.04 -4.08
CA GLY A 61 7.61 8.31 -4.00
C GLY A 61 6.29 8.27 -4.76
N THR A 62 5.24 8.84 -4.18
CA THR A 62 3.91 8.93 -4.75
C THR A 62 3.37 10.35 -4.70
N LEU A 63 2.46 10.69 -5.61
CA LEU A 63 1.69 11.93 -5.62
C LEU A 63 0.22 11.59 -5.34
N ILE A 64 -0.31 12.17 -4.27
CA ILE A 64 -1.72 12.02 -3.89
C ILE A 64 -2.50 13.23 -4.39
N HIS A 65 -3.48 13.00 -5.22
CA HIS A 65 -4.37 14.01 -5.77
C HIS A 65 -5.67 14.05 -4.96
N THR A 66 -6.00 15.23 -4.42
CA THR A 66 -7.22 15.42 -3.62
C THR A 66 -8.07 16.55 -4.19
N VAL A 67 -9.39 16.32 -4.22
CA VAL A 67 -10.41 17.33 -4.56
C VAL A 67 -11.41 17.36 -3.42
N ASN A 68 -11.68 18.53 -2.87
CA ASN A 68 -12.60 18.71 -1.74
C ASN A 68 -12.31 17.78 -0.54
N GLY A 69 -11.04 17.52 -0.27
CA GLY A 69 -10.61 16.64 0.82
C GLY A 69 -10.72 15.13 0.53
N GLN A 70 -11.17 14.74 -0.65
CA GLN A 70 -11.26 13.35 -1.08
C GLN A 70 -10.09 12.99 -1.99
N ILE A 71 -9.47 11.82 -1.78
CA ILE A 71 -8.45 11.31 -2.69
C ILE A 71 -9.13 10.86 -3.99
N VAL A 72 -8.69 11.41 -5.11
CA VAL A 72 -9.23 11.11 -6.43
C VAL A 72 -8.26 10.30 -7.31
N ASN A 73 -6.96 10.39 -7.03
CA ASN A 73 -5.92 9.62 -7.71
C ASN A 73 -4.66 9.50 -6.88
N ILE A 74 -3.88 8.45 -7.12
CA ILE A 74 -2.53 8.27 -6.60
C ILE A 74 -1.65 7.76 -7.73
N GLU A 75 -0.50 8.40 -7.96
CA GLU A 75 0.47 8.03 -9.00
C GLU A 75 1.90 8.14 -8.48
N GLY A 76 2.88 7.65 -9.25
CA GLY A 76 4.29 7.76 -8.88
C GLY A 76 4.81 9.19 -9.03
N ASP A 77 5.67 9.61 -8.10
CA ASP A 77 6.34 10.92 -8.17
C ASP A 77 7.56 10.84 -9.11
N PRO A 78 7.55 11.56 -10.25
CA PRO A 78 8.67 11.55 -11.17
C PRO A 78 9.94 12.21 -10.62
N ARG A 79 9.84 12.95 -9.51
CA ARG A 79 10.97 13.57 -8.82
C ARG A 79 11.63 12.61 -7.82
N SER A 80 10.99 11.49 -7.50
CA SER A 80 11.54 10.50 -6.58
C SER A 80 12.72 9.76 -7.22
N PRO A 81 13.92 9.76 -6.61
CA PRO A 81 15.10 9.10 -7.17
C PRO A 81 14.99 7.56 -7.13
N HIS A 82 14.03 7.00 -6.37
CA HIS A 82 13.85 5.57 -6.25
C HIS A 82 13.03 4.94 -7.38
N ASN A 83 12.05 5.66 -7.89
CA ASN A 83 11.09 5.10 -8.85
C ASN A 83 10.80 5.99 -10.05
N GLU A 84 11.28 7.25 -10.08
CA GLU A 84 11.17 8.17 -11.23
C GLU A 84 9.76 8.16 -11.87
N GLY A 85 8.72 8.14 -11.03
CA GLY A 85 7.31 8.10 -11.45
C GLY A 85 6.78 6.70 -11.76
N THR A 86 7.62 5.65 -11.81
CA THR A 86 7.16 4.28 -12.03
C THR A 86 6.65 3.65 -10.73
N LEU A 87 5.66 2.77 -10.83
CA LEU A 87 5.15 1.99 -9.71
C LEU A 87 4.98 0.52 -10.12
N CYS A 88 5.28 -0.40 -9.20
CA CYS A 88 4.92 -1.80 -9.39
C CYS A 88 3.39 -1.97 -9.30
N PRO A 89 2.81 -3.13 -9.66
CA PRO A 89 1.35 -3.33 -9.63
C PRO A 89 0.70 -3.02 -8.27
N LYS A 90 1.39 -3.30 -7.15
CA LYS A 90 0.89 -2.95 -5.81
C LYS A 90 0.80 -1.43 -5.61
N GLY A 91 1.88 -0.72 -5.97
CA GLY A 91 1.94 0.73 -5.89
C GLY A 91 0.91 1.41 -6.79
N ALA A 92 0.74 0.94 -8.01
CA ALA A 92 -0.27 1.43 -8.94
C ALA A 92 -1.71 1.20 -8.43
N ALA A 93 -1.93 0.18 -7.59
CA ALA A 93 -3.23 -0.16 -7.02
C ALA A 93 -3.53 0.51 -5.66
N ILE A 94 -2.68 1.39 -5.13
CA ILE A 94 -2.89 2.02 -3.81
C ILE A 94 -4.25 2.73 -3.74
N PHE A 95 -4.64 3.44 -4.80
CA PHE A 95 -5.93 4.12 -4.83
C PHE A 95 -7.10 3.14 -4.67
N GLN A 96 -7.01 1.95 -5.28
CA GLN A 96 -8.03 0.91 -5.16
C GLN A 96 -8.14 0.39 -3.73
N LEU A 97 -7.03 0.29 -3.01
CA LEU A 97 -7.04 -0.06 -1.58
C LEU A 97 -7.80 0.98 -0.75
N HIS A 98 -7.64 2.28 -1.08
CA HIS A 98 -8.33 3.37 -0.37
C HIS A 98 -9.85 3.34 -0.57
N VAL A 99 -10.30 3.10 -1.80
CA VAL A 99 -11.73 3.12 -2.16
C VAL A 99 -12.43 1.77 -2.04
N ASN A 100 -11.74 0.70 -1.67
CA ASN A 100 -12.31 -0.64 -1.59
C ASN A 100 -13.38 -0.74 -0.49
N PRO A 101 -14.64 -0.99 -0.84
CA PRO A 101 -15.72 -1.13 0.14
C PRO A 101 -15.58 -2.37 1.05
N ASN A 102 -14.81 -3.37 0.60
CA ASN A 102 -14.55 -4.59 1.38
C ASN A 102 -13.36 -4.46 2.34
N ARG A 103 -12.71 -3.29 2.38
CA ARG A 103 -11.60 -3.06 3.33
C ARG A 103 -12.14 -3.13 4.76
N PRO A 104 -11.64 -4.06 5.61
CA PRO A 104 -12.08 -4.15 6.99
C PRO A 104 -11.66 -2.88 7.75
N VAL A 105 -12.64 -2.19 8.33
CA VAL A 105 -12.45 -0.99 9.16
C VAL A 105 -12.83 -1.25 10.63
N GLN A 106 -13.23 -2.49 10.94
CA GLN A 106 -13.62 -2.93 12.27
C GLN A 106 -12.79 -4.14 12.66
N VAL A 107 -12.57 -4.31 13.96
CA VAL A 107 -11.92 -5.50 14.49
C VAL A 107 -12.97 -6.59 14.68
N LEU A 108 -12.72 -7.75 14.11
CA LEU A 108 -13.57 -8.92 14.21
C LEU A 108 -12.94 -9.93 15.18
N HIS A 109 -13.72 -10.40 16.13
CA HIS A 109 -13.36 -11.46 17.05
C HIS A 109 -14.29 -12.65 16.86
N ARG A 110 -13.75 -13.85 16.97
CA ARG A 110 -14.53 -15.09 16.99
C ARG A 110 -14.03 -15.97 18.14
N SER A 111 -14.92 -16.28 19.06
CA SER A 111 -14.61 -17.20 20.16
C SER A 111 -14.37 -18.62 19.64
N ALA A 112 -13.57 -19.40 20.34
CA ALA A 112 -13.29 -20.78 19.95
C ALA A 112 -14.59 -21.58 19.85
N GLY A 113 -14.80 -22.25 18.69
CA GLY A 113 -16.00 -23.02 18.41
C GLY A 113 -17.25 -22.22 18.00
N ALA A 114 -17.21 -20.88 18.03
CA ALA A 114 -18.32 -20.05 17.55
C ALA A 114 -18.43 -20.06 16.02
N ALA A 115 -19.67 -19.99 15.50
CA ALA A 115 -19.93 -19.88 14.04
C ALA A 115 -19.74 -18.45 13.53
N ASP A 116 -20.12 -17.47 14.35
CA ASP A 116 -20.22 -16.07 13.93
C ASP A 116 -19.07 -15.20 14.45
N TRP A 117 -18.85 -14.09 13.73
CA TRP A 117 -17.89 -13.06 14.09
C TRP A 117 -18.58 -11.94 14.85
N GLU A 118 -17.93 -11.47 15.93
CA GLU A 118 -18.35 -10.31 16.72
C GLU A 118 -17.47 -9.11 16.37
N VAL A 119 -18.08 -7.93 16.28
CA VAL A 119 -17.33 -6.67 16.17
C VAL A 119 -16.88 -6.24 17.56
N TRP A 120 -15.57 -6.13 17.75
CA TRP A 120 -14.98 -5.60 18.97
C TRP A 120 -14.42 -4.20 18.77
N ASN A 121 -14.54 -3.38 19.79
CA ASN A 121 -13.89 -2.09 19.77
C ASN A 121 -12.38 -2.25 19.94
N ILE A 122 -11.60 -1.30 19.39
CA ILE A 122 -10.14 -1.40 19.31
C ILE A 122 -9.50 -1.45 20.71
N GLU A 123 -10.02 -0.72 21.69
CA GLU A 123 -9.48 -0.69 23.05
C GLU A 123 -9.61 -2.05 23.74
N ARG A 124 -10.78 -2.68 23.60
CA ARG A 124 -11.01 -4.04 24.11
C ARG A 124 -10.03 -5.05 23.51
N VAL A 125 -9.79 -4.91 22.18
CA VAL A 125 -8.86 -5.81 21.49
C VAL A 125 -7.43 -5.59 21.95
N MET A 126 -6.98 -4.34 22.02
CA MET A 126 -5.62 -4.01 22.48
C MET A 126 -5.38 -4.44 23.93
N THR A 127 -6.36 -4.24 24.81
CA THR A 127 -6.31 -4.75 26.20
C THR A 127 -6.15 -6.26 26.21
N ARG A 128 -6.95 -6.97 25.40
CA ARG A 128 -6.89 -8.43 25.35
C ARG A 128 -5.56 -8.95 24.81
N ILE A 129 -5.01 -8.32 23.78
CA ILE A 129 -3.68 -8.65 23.24
C ILE A 129 -2.61 -8.42 24.33
N ALA A 130 -2.67 -7.28 25.01
CA ALA A 130 -1.71 -6.96 26.07
C ALA A 130 -1.77 -7.97 27.25
N GLU A 131 -2.97 -8.34 27.70
CA GLU A 131 -3.17 -9.37 28.74
C GLU A 131 -2.56 -10.72 28.34
N LEU A 132 -2.86 -11.19 27.13
CA LEU A 132 -2.35 -12.47 26.64
C LEU A 132 -0.83 -12.44 26.48
N THR A 133 -0.29 -11.36 25.92
CA THR A 133 1.15 -11.18 25.77
C THR A 133 1.85 -11.14 27.10
N LYS A 134 1.32 -10.35 28.06
CA LYS A 134 1.86 -10.28 29.41
C LYS A 134 1.81 -11.63 30.12
N LYS A 135 0.66 -12.30 30.10
CA LYS A 135 0.51 -13.62 30.72
C LYS A 135 1.50 -14.63 30.15
N THR A 136 1.58 -14.77 28.82
CA THR A 136 2.48 -15.72 28.17
C THR A 136 3.94 -15.40 28.47
N ARG A 137 4.28 -14.11 28.47
CA ARG A 137 5.62 -13.65 28.82
C ARG A 137 5.96 -14.00 30.28
N ASP A 138 5.10 -13.63 31.21
CA ASP A 138 5.35 -13.84 32.65
C ASP A 138 5.45 -15.34 33.00
N ASP A 139 4.65 -16.19 32.33
CA ASP A 139 4.67 -17.65 32.52
C ASP A 139 5.93 -18.32 31.94
N THR A 140 6.61 -17.71 30.98
CA THR A 140 7.66 -18.37 30.20
C THR A 140 8.98 -17.58 30.09
N PHE A 141 9.09 -16.46 30.80
CA PHE A 141 10.28 -15.61 30.75
C PHE A 141 11.50 -16.30 31.38
N ILE A 142 12.60 -16.26 30.66
CA ILE A 142 13.88 -16.80 31.09
C ILE A 142 14.86 -15.63 31.26
N GLU A 143 15.20 -15.32 32.52
CA GLU A 143 16.17 -14.28 32.81
C GLU A 143 17.60 -14.76 32.54
N LYS A 144 17.93 -15.98 33.02
CA LYS A 144 19.25 -16.57 32.87
C LYS A 144 19.17 -18.00 32.39
N LEU A 145 20.17 -18.42 31.65
CA LEU A 145 20.39 -19.80 31.26
C LEU A 145 21.00 -20.60 32.44
N PRO A 146 21.05 -21.95 32.40
CA PRO A 146 21.68 -22.80 33.41
C PRO A 146 23.17 -22.51 33.66
N ASN A 147 23.84 -21.84 32.73
CA ASN A 147 25.26 -21.41 32.83
C ASN A 147 25.41 -19.97 33.35
N ASP A 148 24.42 -19.42 34.01
CA ASP A 148 24.34 -18.07 34.57
C ASP A 148 24.41 -16.92 33.52
N LYS A 149 24.37 -17.25 32.23
CA LYS A 149 24.33 -16.24 31.19
C LYS A 149 22.98 -15.52 31.17
N LEU A 150 23.02 -14.20 31.35
CA LEU A 150 21.83 -13.33 31.26
C LEU A 150 21.32 -13.28 29.83
N VAL A 151 20.04 -13.60 29.61
CA VAL A 151 19.41 -13.67 28.28
C VAL A 151 18.12 -12.84 28.16
N ASN A 152 17.35 -12.69 29.24
CA ASN A 152 16.10 -11.92 29.27
C ASN A 152 15.17 -12.26 28.09
N MET A 153 14.81 -13.52 27.89
CA MET A 153 14.08 -13.96 26.70
C MET A 153 12.70 -14.51 27.00
N THR A 154 11.80 -14.35 26.04
CA THR A 154 10.45 -14.92 26.01
C THR A 154 10.37 -15.93 24.86
N PRO A 155 10.51 -17.25 25.11
CA PRO A 155 10.58 -18.26 24.05
C PRO A 155 9.21 -18.68 23.50
N ALA A 156 8.12 -18.46 24.25
CA ALA A 156 6.78 -18.92 23.86
C ALA A 156 6.01 -17.97 22.96
N ILE A 157 6.60 -16.83 22.60
CA ILE A 157 6.01 -15.89 21.65
C ILE A 157 6.89 -15.81 20.40
N PHE A 158 6.26 -15.96 19.25
CA PHE A 158 6.88 -15.84 17.94
C PHE A 158 6.29 -14.62 17.21
N ALA A 159 7.14 -13.82 16.58
CA ALA A 159 6.73 -12.69 15.77
C ALA A 159 7.04 -12.95 14.29
N LEU A 160 6.03 -12.88 13.44
CA LEU A 160 6.16 -13.00 11.99
C LEU A 160 5.82 -11.68 11.33
N GLY A 161 6.80 -11.08 10.64
CA GLY A 161 6.61 -9.91 9.81
C GLY A 161 6.16 -10.25 8.39
N GLY A 162 5.95 -9.23 7.59
CA GLY A 162 5.57 -9.33 6.17
C GLY A 162 6.57 -8.69 5.23
N ALA A 163 6.56 -9.09 3.95
CA ALA A 163 7.41 -8.52 2.92
C ALA A 163 7.01 -7.09 2.50
N THR A 164 5.79 -6.68 2.83
CA THR A 164 5.17 -5.42 2.39
C THR A 164 5.04 -4.42 3.54
N LEU A 165 6.13 -4.23 4.29
CA LEU A 165 6.21 -3.26 5.38
C LEU A 165 7.30 -2.23 5.07
N GLU A 166 7.03 -0.95 5.35
CA GLU A 166 8.05 0.10 5.25
C GLU A 166 9.13 -0.06 6.31
N VAL A 167 10.26 0.64 6.11
CA VAL A 167 11.47 0.52 6.94
C VAL A 167 11.19 0.92 8.38
N GLU A 168 10.47 2.02 8.59
CA GLU A 168 10.12 2.56 9.90
C GLU A 168 9.28 1.58 10.71
N PHE A 169 8.28 0.97 10.08
CA PHE A 169 7.43 -0.01 10.74
C PHE A 169 8.20 -1.29 11.10
N ASN A 170 9.05 -1.78 10.21
CA ASN A 170 9.94 -2.92 10.50
C ASN A 170 10.84 -2.63 11.72
N HIS A 171 11.43 -1.42 11.78
CA HIS A 171 12.25 -1.00 12.91
C HIS A 171 11.46 -0.96 14.22
N LEU A 172 10.28 -0.36 14.22
CA LEU A 172 9.40 -0.28 15.39
C LEU A 172 8.95 -1.66 15.88
N CYS A 173 8.55 -2.53 14.96
CA CYS A 173 8.17 -3.92 15.28
C CYS A 173 9.33 -4.65 15.94
N GLN A 174 10.52 -4.61 15.36
CA GLN A 174 11.70 -5.28 15.92
C GLN A 174 12.04 -4.73 17.31
N LYS A 175 11.98 -3.42 17.49
CA LYS A 175 12.25 -2.75 18.76
C LYS A 175 11.26 -3.17 19.85
N LEU A 176 9.96 -3.22 19.52
CA LEU A 176 8.91 -3.69 20.42
C LEU A 176 9.13 -5.16 20.82
N MET A 177 9.34 -6.05 19.84
CA MET A 177 9.55 -7.46 20.10
C MET A 177 10.78 -7.71 20.98
N ARG A 178 11.89 -7.02 20.70
CA ARG A 178 13.10 -7.10 21.54
C ARG A 178 12.86 -6.56 22.97
N GLY A 179 12.10 -5.46 23.10
CA GLY A 179 11.70 -4.91 24.40
C GLY A 179 10.87 -5.87 25.25
N LEU A 180 10.07 -6.72 24.61
CA LEU A 180 9.31 -7.80 25.27
C LEU A 180 10.15 -9.06 25.54
N GLY A 181 11.40 -9.10 25.09
CA GLY A 181 12.26 -10.28 25.22
C GLY A 181 12.00 -11.37 24.17
N ILE A 182 11.19 -11.09 23.15
CA ILE A 182 10.88 -12.05 22.09
C ILE A 182 12.12 -12.22 21.21
N VAL A 183 12.62 -13.45 21.13
CA VAL A 183 13.83 -13.80 20.34
C VAL A 183 13.51 -14.42 19.00
N ALA A 184 12.37 -15.07 18.89
CA ALA A 184 11.89 -15.68 17.65
C ALA A 184 11.16 -14.62 16.80
N ILE A 185 11.91 -13.91 15.98
CA ILE A 185 11.42 -12.88 15.06
C ILE A 185 11.83 -13.28 13.64
N GLU A 186 10.87 -13.42 12.77
CA GLU A 186 11.09 -13.82 11.38
C GLU A 186 10.29 -12.92 10.43
N ASN A 187 10.66 -12.90 9.18
CA ASN A 187 9.98 -12.14 8.15
C ASN A 187 9.76 -13.03 6.92
N GLN A 188 8.59 -12.97 6.34
CA GLN A 188 8.21 -13.77 5.18
C GLN A 188 9.18 -13.60 3.99
N ALA A 189 9.74 -12.43 3.80
CA ALA A 189 10.69 -12.17 2.71
C ALA A 189 12.08 -12.82 2.92
N ARG A 190 12.33 -13.35 4.10
CA ARG A 190 13.61 -13.96 4.45
C ARG A 190 13.67 -15.45 4.16
N ILE A 191 12.57 -16.07 3.81
CA ILE A 191 12.46 -17.50 3.48
C ILE A 191 13.14 -17.79 2.15
#